data_1fa51e7c020bcc0432a3a9f8f3b505c9
#
_entry.id   1fa51e7c020bcc0432a3a9f8f3b505c9
#
_cell.length_a   1.000
_cell.length_b   1.000
_cell.length_c   1.000
_cell.angle_alpha   90.00
_cell.angle_beta   90.00
_cell.angle_gamma   90.00
#
_symmetry.space_group_name_H-M   'P 1'
#
loop_
_entity.id
_entity.type
_entity.pdbx_description
1 polymer ?
#
loop_
_entity_poly.entity_id
_entity_poly.type
_entity_poly.pdbx_seq_one_letter_code
_entity_poly.pdbx_strand_id
1 'polypeptide(L)'
;MSSAGDWRASLDALPVPVYTTDADGAVTYWNRACVEFAGREPELGQDRWCVTWQLYTTSGEPLPHSECPMAEAIRTRSEVRDKVAIAVRPDGSRRAFTPYPTPLFGKDGAFVGAVNLLIDVSEEQAEALAEQASRCRRLRQATTDPQAAQILDEMAKGYAENAAALRQSRPVFKAA
;
A
#
# COMPACT_ATOMS: atom_id res chain seq x y z
N MET A 1 -34.96 16.64 11.93
CA MET A 1 -34.15 16.62 10.67
C MET A 1 -32.70 16.42 11.09
N SER A 2 -32.23 15.16 11.11
CA SER A 2 -30.81 14.90 11.36
C SER A 2 -30.01 15.46 10.20
N SER A 3 -29.19 16.49 10.43
CA SER A 3 -28.15 16.90 9.52
C SER A 3 -27.29 15.64 9.27
N ALA A 4 -27.23 15.18 8.03
CA ALA A 4 -26.18 14.29 7.63
C ALA A 4 -24.88 15.04 7.93
N GLY A 5 -24.27 14.76 9.10
CA GLY A 5 -23.01 15.34 9.49
C GLY A 5 -22.06 15.19 8.32
N ASP A 6 -21.26 16.20 8.08
CA ASP A 6 -20.32 16.19 6.97
C ASP A 6 -19.34 15.03 7.19
N TRP A 7 -19.67 13.89 6.60
CA TRP A 7 -18.89 12.66 6.72
C TRP A 7 -17.44 12.86 6.21
N ARG A 8 -17.26 13.83 5.30
CA ARG A 8 -15.94 14.19 4.78
C ARG A 8 -15.09 14.81 5.87
N ALA A 9 -15.64 15.76 6.65
CA ALA A 9 -14.92 16.36 7.79
C ALA A 9 -14.51 15.29 8.82
N SER A 10 -15.34 14.28 9.04
CA SER A 10 -15.02 13.17 9.93
C SER A 10 -13.88 12.30 9.39
N LEU A 11 -13.84 12.04 8.09
CA LEU A 11 -12.75 11.28 7.46
C LEU A 11 -11.47 12.09 7.33
N ASP A 12 -11.57 13.42 7.12
CA ASP A 12 -10.41 14.33 7.07
C ASP A 12 -9.68 14.42 8.41
N ALA A 13 -10.38 14.21 9.51
CA ALA A 13 -9.79 14.18 10.85
C ALA A 13 -9.03 12.89 11.17
N LEU A 14 -9.15 11.85 10.36
CA LEU A 14 -8.46 10.57 10.58
C LEU A 14 -6.98 10.68 10.22
N PRO A 15 -6.07 10.16 11.06
CA PRO A 15 -4.64 10.12 10.76
C PRO A 15 -4.27 8.96 9.81
N VAL A 16 -5.25 8.23 9.32
CA VAL A 16 -5.10 7.07 8.44
C VAL A 16 -5.59 7.44 7.04
N PRO A 17 -4.84 7.11 5.97
CA PRO A 17 -5.29 7.32 4.60
C PRO A 17 -6.61 6.62 4.31
N VAL A 18 -7.60 7.39 3.89
CA VAL A 18 -8.93 6.91 3.47
C VAL A 18 -9.30 7.58 2.16
N TYR A 19 -9.74 6.79 1.21
CA TYR A 19 -10.30 7.29 -0.05
C TYR A 19 -11.47 6.45 -0.53
N THR A 20 -12.28 7.01 -1.41
CA THR A 20 -13.43 6.34 -2.00
C THR A 20 -13.33 6.36 -3.53
N THR A 21 -13.99 5.40 -4.15
CA THR A 21 -14.22 5.35 -5.59
C THR A 21 -15.70 5.23 -5.89
N ASP A 22 -16.07 5.54 -7.12
CA ASP A 22 -17.38 5.14 -7.69
C ASP A 22 -17.36 3.66 -8.13
N ALA A 23 -18.47 3.23 -8.73
CA ALA A 23 -18.66 1.85 -9.20
C ALA A 23 -17.69 1.46 -10.34
N ASP A 24 -17.18 2.43 -11.08
CA ASP A 24 -16.24 2.24 -12.18
C ASP A 24 -14.77 2.35 -11.73
N GLY A 25 -14.56 2.64 -10.44
CA GLY A 25 -13.24 2.74 -9.84
C GLY A 25 -12.59 4.13 -9.92
N ALA A 26 -13.29 5.15 -10.43
CA ALA A 26 -12.79 6.51 -10.41
C ALA A 26 -12.73 7.03 -8.97
N VAL A 27 -11.62 7.63 -8.56
CA VAL A 27 -11.45 8.20 -7.22
C VAL A 27 -12.39 9.39 -7.05
N THR A 28 -13.20 9.38 -6.00
CA THR A 28 -14.25 10.39 -5.73
C THR A 28 -13.98 11.24 -4.50
N TYR A 29 -13.17 10.74 -3.58
CA TYR A 29 -12.77 11.42 -2.35
C TYR A 29 -11.47 10.83 -1.82
N TRP A 30 -10.68 11.67 -1.15
CA TRP A 30 -9.53 11.29 -0.33
C TRP A 30 -9.36 12.27 0.83
N ASN A 31 -8.81 11.79 1.94
CA ASN A 31 -8.47 12.65 3.06
C ASN A 31 -7.01 13.15 2.98
N ARG A 32 -6.64 14.08 3.86
CA ARG A 32 -5.29 14.65 3.93
C ARG A 32 -4.22 13.58 4.13
N ALA A 33 -4.49 12.56 4.94
CA ALA A 33 -3.56 11.47 5.18
C ALA A 33 -3.19 10.70 3.90
N CYS A 34 -4.11 10.62 2.90
CA CYS A 34 -3.79 10.06 1.58
C CYS A 34 -2.70 10.86 0.86
N VAL A 35 -2.77 12.19 0.88
CA VAL A 35 -1.77 13.06 0.25
C VAL A 35 -0.42 12.89 0.91
N GLU A 36 -0.38 12.86 2.23
CA GLU A 36 0.85 12.63 3.01
C GLU A 36 1.43 11.24 2.76
N PHE A 37 0.58 10.22 2.63
CA PHE A 37 1.00 8.86 2.33
C PHE A 37 1.51 8.70 0.90
N ALA A 38 0.75 9.18 -0.08
CA ALA A 38 1.08 9.04 -1.51
C ALA A 38 2.21 9.97 -1.97
N GLY A 39 2.49 11.06 -1.23
CA GLY A 39 3.44 12.10 -1.62
C GLY A 39 2.98 12.90 -2.84
N ARG A 40 1.69 12.85 -3.14
CA ARG A 40 1.02 13.59 -4.23
C ARG A 40 -0.44 13.81 -3.89
N GLU A 41 -1.03 14.83 -4.45
CA GLU A 41 -2.48 15.02 -4.43
C GLU A 41 -3.11 14.23 -5.58
N PRO A 42 -4.13 13.38 -5.31
CA PRO A 42 -4.88 12.72 -6.36
C PRO A 42 -5.68 13.71 -7.21
N GLU A 43 -5.99 13.31 -8.45
CA GLU A 43 -6.72 14.14 -9.40
C GLU A 43 -8.07 13.50 -9.74
N LEU A 44 -9.16 14.23 -9.45
CA LEU A 44 -10.52 13.81 -9.85
C LEU A 44 -10.61 13.63 -11.36
N GLY A 45 -11.22 12.51 -11.78
CA GLY A 45 -11.38 12.17 -13.19
C GLY A 45 -10.13 11.59 -13.87
N GLN A 46 -8.98 11.57 -13.20
CA GLN A 46 -7.73 10.98 -13.68
C GLN A 46 -7.39 9.71 -12.93
N ASP A 47 -7.38 9.79 -11.59
CA ASP A 47 -6.99 8.66 -10.75
C ASP A 47 -8.12 7.62 -10.65
N ARG A 48 -7.76 6.36 -10.85
CA ARG A 48 -8.64 5.21 -10.76
C ARG A 48 -8.02 4.14 -9.86
N TRP A 49 -8.88 3.49 -9.07
CA TRP A 49 -8.57 2.38 -8.16
C TRP A 49 -7.60 2.70 -7.03
N CYS A 50 -6.66 3.61 -7.22
CA CYS A 50 -5.67 3.94 -6.20
C CYS A 50 -5.27 5.42 -6.25
N VAL A 51 -4.88 5.95 -5.09
CA VAL A 51 -4.38 7.33 -4.91
C VAL A 51 -2.86 7.44 -5.05
N THR A 52 -2.16 6.31 -5.12
CA THR A 52 -0.69 6.26 -5.21
C THR A 52 -0.20 6.46 -6.65
N TRP A 53 1.06 6.85 -6.79
CA TRP A 53 1.66 7.06 -8.10
C TRP A 53 1.99 5.75 -8.81
N GLN A 54 2.75 4.87 -8.14
CA GLN A 54 3.11 3.54 -8.65
C GLN A 54 2.97 2.52 -7.54
N LEU A 55 2.63 1.29 -7.92
CA LEU A 55 2.51 0.15 -7.02
C LEU A 55 3.44 -0.98 -7.45
N TYR A 56 3.93 -1.70 -6.45
CA TYR A 56 4.72 -2.91 -6.60
C TYR A 56 4.22 -3.98 -5.62
N THR A 57 4.46 -5.23 -5.98
CA THR A 57 4.31 -6.36 -5.05
C THR A 57 5.44 -6.35 -4.02
N THR A 58 5.31 -7.15 -2.97
CA THR A 58 6.38 -7.35 -1.97
C THR A 58 7.59 -8.07 -2.54
N SER A 59 7.46 -8.76 -3.68
CA SER A 59 8.57 -9.36 -4.44
C SER A 59 9.28 -8.36 -5.38
N GLY A 60 8.76 -7.12 -5.49
CA GLY A 60 9.37 -6.06 -6.28
C GLY A 60 8.89 -6.01 -7.74
N GLU A 61 7.84 -6.74 -8.09
CA GLU A 61 7.24 -6.71 -9.42
C GLU A 61 6.26 -5.54 -9.54
N PRO A 62 6.20 -4.84 -10.70
CA PRO A 62 5.20 -3.81 -10.92
C PRO A 62 3.78 -4.36 -10.75
N LEU A 63 2.94 -3.63 -10.02
CA LEU A 63 1.52 -3.93 -9.81
C LEU A 63 0.68 -2.86 -10.51
N PRO A 64 0.08 -3.13 -11.66
CA PRO A 64 -0.81 -2.17 -12.31
C PRO A 64 -1.98 -1.78 -11.38
N HIS A 65 -2.40 -0.51 -11.40
CA HIS A 65 -3.54 -0.07 -10.58
C HIS A 65 -4.83 -0.85 -10.89
N SER A 66 -5.00 -1.31 -12.12
CA SER A 66 -6.13 -2.17 -12.53
C SER A 66 -6.12 -3.58 -11.89
N GLU A 67 -5.02 -3.98 -11.29
CA GLU A 67 -4.84 -5.28 -10.61
C GLU A 67 -4.63 -5.12 -9.09
N CYS A 68 -4.70 -3.89 -8.59
CA CYS A 68 -4.55 -3.63 -7.15
C CYS A 68 -5.73 -4.17 -6.35
N PRO A 69 -5.59 -4.34 -5.03
CA PRO A 69 -6.66 -4.87 -4.17
C PRO A 69 -7.97 -4.07 -4.24
N MET A 70 -7.93 -2.76 -4.47
CA MET A 70 -9.13 -1.95 -4.68
C MET A 70 -9.85 -2.30 -5.98
N ALA A 71 -9.10 -2.46 -7.09
CA ALA A 71 -9.66 -2.89 -8.37
C ALA A 71 -10.26 -4.31 -8.27
N GLU A 72 -9.62 -5.20 -7.51
CA GLU A 72 -10.15 -6.54 -7.23
C GLU A 72 -11.47 -6.45 -6.46
N ALA A 73 -11.54 -5.66 -5.38
CA ALA A 73 -12.76 -5.50 -4.59
C ALA A 73 -13.93 -4.93 -5.39
N ILE A 74 -13.69 -3.96 -6.28
CA ILE A 74 -14.70 -3.40 -7.17
C ILE A 74 -15.20 -4.45 -8.16
N ARG A 75 -14.31 -5.20 -8.79
CA ARG A 75 -14.66 -6.24 -9.77
C ARG A 75 -15.44 -7.38 -9.14
N THR A 76 -15.03 -7.84 -7.96
CA THR A 76 -15.66 -8.97 -7.26
C THR A 76 -16.83 -8.56 -6.37
N ARG A 77 -16.97 -7.25 -6.11
CA ARG A 77 -17.94 -6.69 -5.14
C ARG A 77 -17.84 -7.32 -3.77
N SER A 78 -16.61 -7.67 -3.38
CA SER A 78 -16.27 -8.34 -2.13
C SER A 78 -15.09 -7.65 -1.46
N GLU A 79 -15.00 -7.79 -0.15
CA GLU A 79 -13.85 -7.31 0.61
C GLU A 79 -12.58 -8.06 0.21
N VAL A 80 -11.46 -7.34 0.10
CA VAL A 80 -10.14 -7.93 -0.07
C VAL A 80 -9.33 -7.64 1.19
N ARG A 81 -8.70 -8.68 1.74
CA ARG A 81 -7.93 -8.62 3.00
C ARG A 81 -6.60 -9.34 2.83
N ASP A 82 -5.71 -9.16 3.81
CA ASP A 82 -4.44 -9.89 3.92
C ASP A 82 -3.51 -9.70 2.70
N LYS A 83 -3.61 -8.54 2.05
CA LYS A 83 -2.71 -8.13 0.97
C LYS A 83 -1.75 -7.06 1.47
N VAL A 84 -0.52 -7.09 0.99
CA VAL A 84 0.46 -6.03 1.18
C VAL A 84 0.91 -5.54 -0.19
N ALA A 85 0.97 -4.24 -0.37
CA ALA A 85 1.53 -3.61 -1.57
C ALA A 85 2.57 -2.55 -1.19
N ILE A 86 3.45 -2.24 -2.13
CA ILE A 86 4.46 -1.21 -1.99
C ILE A 86 4.07 -0.02 -2.87
N ALA A 87 3.82 1.13 -2.26
CA ALA A 87 3.65 2.39 -2.97
C ALA A 87 5.02 3.04 -3.20
N VAL A 88 5.29 3.43 -4.43
CA VAL A 88 6.43 4.30 -4.77
C VAL A 88 5.88 5.70 -5.02
N ARG A 89 6.48 6.68 -4.34
CA ARG A 89 6.11 8.10 -4.44
C ARG A 89 6.84 8.77 -5.60
N PRO A 90 6.39 9.97 -6.03
CA PRO A 90 7.10 10.74 -7.07
C PRO A 90 8.56 11.04 -6.75
N ASP A 91 8.93 11.16 -5.46
CA ASP A 91 10.31 11.36 -5.00
C ASP A 91 11.15 10.08 -4.95
N GLY A 92 10.57 8.92 -5.34
CA GLY A 92 11.19 7.61 -5.32
C GLY A 92 11.14 6.90 -3.96
N SER A 93 10.67 7.55 -2.91
CA SER A 93 10.50 6.91 -1.60
C SER A 93 9.40 5.84 -1.63
N ARG A 94 9.50 4.86 -0.73
CA ARG A 94 8.62 3.68 -0.72
C ARG A 94 7.88 3.56 0.60
N ARG A 95 6.63 3.09 0.52
CA ARG A 95 5.78 2.74 1.65
C ARG A 95 5.15 1.37 1.43
N ALA A 96 5.31 0.48 2.40
CA ALA A 96 4.53 -0.75 2.43
C ALA A 96 3.21 -0.49 3.16
N PHE A 97 2.12 -1.00 2.62
CA PHE A 97 0.81 -0.84 3.23
C PHE A 97 -0.08 -2.05 3.05
N THR A 98 -0.99 -2.24 4.00
CA THR A 98 -2.10 -3.18 3.89
C THR A 98 -3.36 -2.40 3.54
N PRO A 99 -3.96 -2.62 2.37
CA PRO A 99 -5.24 -2.01 1.99
C PRO A 99 -6.41 -2.78 2.60
N TYR A 100 -7.48 -2.06 2.91
CA TYR A 100 -8.76 -2.60 3.38
C TYR A 100 -9.91 -2.13 2.49
N PRO A 101 -9.94 -2.51 1.20
CA PRO A 101 -11.02 -2.11 0.32
C PRO A 101 -12.30 -2.83 0.71
N THR A 102 -13.38 -2.03 0.87
CA THR A 102 -14.70 -2.49 1.27
C THR A 102 -15.72 -1.95 0.29
N PRO A 103 -16.48 -2.82 -0.40
CA PRO A 103 -17.53 -2.40 -1.32
C PRO A 103 -18.65 -1.63 -0.60
N LEU A 104 -19.20 -0.64 -1.28
CA LEU A 104 -20.31 0.16 -0.81
C LEU A 104 -21.55 -0.12 -1.67
N PHE A 105 -22.70 -0.26 -1.00
CA PHE A 105 -23.99 -0.50 -1.63
C PHE A 105 -24.98 0.58 -1.22
N GLY A 106 -25.79 1.01 -2.16
CA GLY A 106 -26.90 1.93 -1.92
C GLY A 106 -28.03 1.27 -1.11
N LYS A 107 -29.00 2.06 -0.70
CA LYS A 107 -30.17 1.57 0.06
C LYS A 107 -31.02 0.57 -0.74
N ASP A 108 -30.94 0.62 -2.05
CA ASP A 108 -31.58 -0.29 -3.02
C ASP A 108 -30.75 -1.56 -3.29
N GLY A 109 -29.59 -1.71 -2.64
CA GLY A 109 -28.67 -2.82 -2.85
C GLY A 109 -27.77 -2.67 -4.08
N ALA A 110 -27.88 -1.57 -4.83
CA ALA A 110 -27.01 -1.32 -5.98
C ALA A 110 -25.57 -1.06 -5.52
N PHE A 111 -24.59 -1.62 -6.23
CA PHE A 111 -23.18 -1.33 -6.00
C PHE A 111 -22.87 0.10 -6.43
N VAL A 112 -22.33 0.92 -5.53
CA VAL A 112 -22.08 2.35 -5.76
C VAL A 112 -20.60 2.73 -5.74
N GLY A 113 -19.73 1.82 -5.35
CA GLY A 113 -18.30 2.07 -5.29
C GLY A 113 -17.64 1.33 -4.12
N ALA A 114 -16.52 1.83 -3.67
CA ALA A 114 -15.81 1.24 -2.54
C ALA A 114 -15.09 2.31 -1.71
N VAL A 115 -14.83 2.00 -0.44
CA VAL A 115 -13.95 2.75 0.45
C VAL A 115 -12.72 1.92 0.75
N ASN A 116 -11.55 2.56 0.84
CA ASN A 116 -10.29 1.90 1.20
C ASN A 116 -9.58 2.66 2.31
N LEU A 117 -9.08 1.91 3.29
CA LEU A 117 -8.12 2.38 4.28
C LEU A 117 -6.76 1.80 3.94
N LEU A 118 -5.70 2.60 4.09
CA LEU A 118 -4.32 2.15 3.87
C LEU A 118 -3.57 2.16 5.18
N ILE A 119 -3.24 0.99 5.71
CA ILE A 119 -2.46 0.87 6.95
C ILE A 119 -0.98 0.76 6.58
N ASP A 120 -0.18 1.74 7.01
CA ASP A 120 1.27 1.72 6.81
C ASP A 120 1.90 0.60 7.64
N VAL A 121 2.54 -0.34 6.97
CA VAL A 121 3.24 -1.50 7.54
C VAL A 121 4.72 -1.52 7.13
N SER A 122 5.28 -0.35 6.82
CA SER A 122 6.65 -0.24 6.30
C SER A 122 7.70 -0.76 7.29
N GLU A 123 7.49 -0.55 8.59
CA GLU A 123 8.44 -1.02 9.61
C GLU A 123 8.41 -2.54 9.73
N GLU A 124 7.21 -3.12 9.87
CA GLU A 124 7.00 -4.56 9.99
C GLU A 124 7.53 -5.28 8.75
N GLN A 125 7.28 -4.72 7.57
CA GLN A 125 7.78 -5.28 6.32
C GLN A 125 9.31 -5.16 6.22
N ALA A 126 9.88 -4.05 6.66
CA ALA A 126 11.33 -3.88 6.67
C ALA A 126 12.01 -4.86 7.65
N GLU A 127 11.41 -5.09 8.82
CA GLU A 127 11.90 -6.08 9.79
C GLU A 127 11.85 -7.50 9.21
N ALA A 128 10.73 -7.89 8.59
CA ALA A 128 10.58 -9.20 7.96
C ALA A 128 11.61 -9.42 6.85
N LEU A 129 11.87 -8.42 6.01
CA LEU A 129 12.89 -8.48 4.96
C LEU A 129 14.30 -8.57 5.53
N ALA A 130 14.61 -7.84 6.59
CA ALA A 130 15.90 -7.89 7.26
C ALA A 130 16.16 -9.28 7.89
N GLU A 131 15.13 -9.91 8.45
CA GLU A 131 15.23 -11.28 8.96
C GLU A 131 15.48 -12.30 7.86
N GLN A 132 14.79 -12.18 6.70
CA GLN A 132 15.07 -13.03 5.53
C GLN A 132 16.50 -12.87 5.03
N ALA A 133 17.02 -11.64 4.96
CA ALA A 133 18.41 -11.39 4.61
C ALA A 133 19.38 -12.10 5.57
N SER A 134 19.11 -12.03 6.87
CA SER A 134 19.91 -12.70 7.89
C SER A 134 19.85 -14.23 7.78
N ARG A 135 18.68 -14.78 7.46
CA ARG A 135 18.50 -16.21 7.22
C ARG A 135 19.31 -16.68 6.01
N CYS A 136 19.28 -15.94 4.91
CA CYS A 136 20.08 -16.26 3.72
C CYS A 136 21.57 -16.25 4.03
N ARG A 137 22.06 -15.28 4.82
CA ARG A 137 23.49 -15.24 5.23
C ARG A 137 23.90 -16.43 6.08
N ARG A 138 23.05 -16.89 7.01
CA ARG A 138 23.31 -18.10 7.82
C ARG A 138 23.39 -19.35 6.94
N LEU A 139 22.44 -19.51 6.01
CA LEU A 139 22.44 -20.63 5.06
C LEU A 139 23.66 -20.58 4.14
N ARG A 140 24.09 -19.39 3.71
CA ARG A 140 25.31 -19.17 2.92
C ARG A 140 26.55 -19.67 3.64
N GLN A 141 26.66 -19.44 4.94
CA GLN A 141 27.79 -19.91 5.76
C GLN A 141 27.81 -21.44 5.93
N ALA A 142 26.64 -22.07 5.87
CA ALA A 142 26.48 -23.51 6.05
C ALA A 142 26.62 -24.32 4.74
N THR A 143 26.58 -23.68 3.56
CA THR A 143 26.71 -24.37 2.28
C THR A 143 28.14 -24.36 1.73
N THR A 144 28.54 -25.49 1.14
CA THR A 144 29.80 -25.64 0.41
C THR A 144 29.60 -25.62 -1.10
N ASP A 145 28.34 -25.64 -1.57
CA ASP A 145 28.00 -25.58 -2.98
C ASP A 145 28.16 -24.13 -3.49
N PRO A 146 29.04 -23.87 -4.48
CA PRO A 146 29.28 -22.52 -4.98
C PRO A 146 28.06 -21.87 -5.64
N GLN A 147 27.20 -22.64 -6.33
CA GLN A 147 26.02 -22.12 -6.99
C GLN A 147 24.95 -21.72 -5.97
N ALA A 148 24.69 -22.57 -4.97
CA ALA A 148 23.80 -22.24 -3.87
C ALA A 148 24.33 -21.03 -3.06
N ALA A 149 25.62 -20.94 -2.86
CA ALA A 149 26.27 -19.82 -2.20
C ALA A 149 26.00 -18.49 -2.91
N GLN A 150 26.19 -18.45 -4.21
CA GLN A 150 25.94 -17.25 -5.01
C GLN A 150 24.47 -16.82 -4.95
N ILE A 151 23.54 -17.75 -5.11
CA ILE A 151 22.09 -17.46 -5.02
C ILE A 151 21.75 -16.87 -3.66
N LEU A 152 22.26 -17.46 -2.57
CA LEU A 152 21.99 -16.97 -1.21
C LEU A 152 22.59 -15.58 -0.95
N ASP A 153 23.75 -15.26 -1.50
CA ASP A 153 24.37 -13.94 -1.42
C ASP A 153 23.52 -12.88 -2.16
N GLU A 154 23.05 -13.19 -3.37
CA GLU A 154 22.18 -12.30 -4.14
C GLU A 154 20.82 -12.07 -3.44
N MET A 155 20.21 -13.13 -2.91
CA MET A 155 18.96 -13.02 -2.14
C MET A 155 19.15 -12.17 -0.87
N ALA A 156 20.22 -12.40 -0.11
CA ALA A 156 20.50 -11.64 1.10
C ALA A 156 20.68 -10.16 0.80
N LYS A 157 21.38 -9.83 -0.29
CA LYS A 157 21.56 -8.46 -0.76
C LYS A 157 20.24 -7.82 -1.12
N GLY A 158 19.42 -8.47 -1.96
CA GLY A 158 18.12 -7.97 -2.39
C GLY A 158 17.16 -7.70 -1.23
N TYR A 159 17.07 -8.61 -0.27
CA TYR A 159 16.25 -8.40 0.93
C TYR A 159 16.75 -7.24 1.79
N ALA A 160 18.07 -7.10 1.98
CA ALA A 160 18.63 -6.02 2.76
C ALA A 160 18.42 -4.65 2.11
N GLU A 161 18.57 -4.54 0.79
CA GLU A 161 18.34 -3.31 0.04
C GLU A 161 16.87 -2.89 0.11
N ASN A 162 15.93 -3.83 -0.05
CA ASN A 162 14.51 -3.55 0.07
C ASN A 162 14.10 -3.12 1.50
N ALA A 163 14.64 -3.75 2.52
CA ALA A 163 14.43 -3.34 3.90
C ALA A 163 14.94 -1.92 4.16
N ALA A 164 16.13 -1.59 3.67
CA ALA A 164 16.71 -0.25 3.79
C ALA A 164 15.86 0.81 3.07
N ALA A 165 15.36 0.51 1.86
CA ALA A 165 14.50 1.41 1.10
C ALA A 165 13.19 1.75 1.83
N LEU A 166 12.57 0.78 2.51
CA LEU A 166 11.37 1.02 3.32
C LEU A 166 11.67 1.87 4.57
N ARG A 167 12.81 1.69 5.21
CA ARG A 167 13.22 2.47 6.40
C ARG A 167 13.59 3.91 6.07
N GLN A 168 14.23 4.16 4.92
CA GLN A 168 14.59 5.51 4.48
C GLN A 168 13.36 6.37 4.16
N SER A 169 12.23 5.76 3.87
CA SER A 169 10.98 6.42 3.50
C SER A 169 10.19 6.98 4.68
N ARG A 170 10.64 6.79 5.93
CA ARG A 170 9.97 7.35 7.11
C ARG A 170 10.08 8.87 7.12
N PRO A 171 8.98 9.61 7.28
CA PRO A 171 9.10 11.00 7.70
C PRO A 171 9.73 11.01 9.10
N VAL A 172 10.79 11.74 9.25
CA VAL A 172 11.32 12.07 10.58
C VAL A 172 10.28 12.97 11.23
N PHE A 173 9.36 12.39 11.99
CA PHE A 173 8.56 13.18 12.93
C PHE A 173 9.55 13.74 13.95
N LYS A 174 9.95 15.00 13.77
CA LYS A 174 10.50 15.75 14.87
C LYS A 174 9.35 15.91 15.86
N ALA A 175 9.43 15.17 16.98
CA ALA A 175 8.64 15.48 18.14
C ALA A 175 8.91 16.94 18.50
N ALA A 176 7.84 17.74 18.50
CA ALA A 176 7.87 19.09 19.01
C ALA A 176 7.89 19.04 20.55
#